data_e8433bdd5d0fb4776ee50d385e44cb0c
#
_entry.id   e8433bdd5d0fb4776ee50d385e44cb0c
#
_cell.length_a   1.000
_cell.length_b   1.000
_cell.length_c   1.000
_cell.angle_alpha   90.00
_cell.angle_beta   90.00
_cell.angle_gamma   90.00
#
_symmetry.space_group_name_H-M   'P 1'
#
loop_
_entity.id
_entity.type
_entity.pdbx_description
1 polymer ?
#
loop_
_entity_poly.entity_id
_entity_poly.type
_entity_poly.pdbx_seq_one_letter_code
_entity_poly.pdbx_strand_id
1 'polypeptide(L)'
;MWHFFKQDKRITIMNIHEYQGKEILASYGVRVQRGIVANNPVEAVAAAKQLTTETGTSWYVVKAQIHAGGRGKGGGVKLAKNLDQVTEISEQIIGMQLITPQTPPEGKTVHKVLIAQDAYYPGESETSEFYVSVLLNRATGRNMIMYSTEGGMDIEEVAEHTPHLIFTEEIDPAYGLQGFQARKIAFNL
;
A
#
# COMPACT_ATOMS: atom_id res chain seq x y z
N MET A 1 39.05 0.52 36.87
CA MET A 1 37.95 1.47 36.70
C MET A 1 37.48 1.34 35.26
N TRP A 2 36.51 0.45 34.99
CA TRP A 2 35.99 0.19 33.63
C TRP A 2 34.74 1.03 33.39
N HIS A 3 34.85 2.02 32.53
CA HIS A 3 33.69 2.77 32.03
C HIS A 3 32.94 1.94 31.02
N PHE A 4 31.80 1.41 31.43
CA PHE A 4 30.81 0.84 30.50
C PHE A 4 30.20 1.99 29.69
N PHE A 5 30.55 2.10 28.44
CA PHE A 5 29.80 2.90 27.49
C PHE A 5 28.41 2.28 27.35
N LYS A 6 27.41 2.90 27.96
CA LYS A 6 26.01 2.67 27.59
C LYS A 6 25.85 3.17 26.14
N GLN A 7 25.96 2.24 25.18
CA GLN A 7 25.45 2.52 23.84
C GLN A 7 23.92 2.60 23.96
N ASP A 8 23.41 3.81 23.83
CA ASP A 8 21.99 4.10 23.66
C ASP A 8 21.56 3.46 22.33
N LYS A 9 21.09 2.23 22.36
CA LYS A 9 20.52 1.53 21.21
C LYS A 9 19.20 2.21 20.88
N ARG A 10 19.25 3.35 20.19
CA ARG A 10 18.07 3.88 19.52
C ARG A 10 17.66 2.83 18.48
N ILE A 11 16.61 2.10 18.78
CA ILE A 11 15.95 1.25 17.80
C ILE A 11 15.36 2.21 16.78
N THR A 12 16.05 2.40 15.67
CA THR A 12 15.49 3.16 14.55
C THR A 12 14.46 2.26 13.89
N ILE A 13 13.18 2.49 14.20
CA ILE A 13 12.08 1.83 13.50
C ILE A 13 12.02 2.48 12.11
N MET A 14 12.32 1.70 11.07
CA MET A 14 12.22 2.14 9.69
C MET A 14 10.78 1.93 9.23
N ASN A 15 10.02 3.02 9.17
CA ASN A 15 8.69 3.04 8.56
C ASN A 15 8.80 3.64 7.16
N ILE A 16 8.36 2.90 6.14
CA ILE A 16 8.29 3.38 4.76
C ILE A 16 6.85 3.74 4.39
N HIS A 17 6.69 4.75 3.53
CA HIS A 17 5.42 5.08 2.91
C HIS A 17 5.10 4.13 1.77
N GLU A 18 3.83 4.10 1.33
CA GLU A 18 3.38 3.29 0.20
C GLU A 18 4.23 3.50 -1.06
N TYR A 19 4.52 4.75 -1.41
CA TYR A 19 5.30 5.05 -2.60
C TYR A 19 6.73 4.48 -2.53
N GLN A 20 7.38 4.53 -1.37
CA GLN A 20 8.70 3.96 -1.16
C GLN A 20 8.68 2.43 -1.27
N GLY A 21 7.65 1.79 -0.70
CA GLY A 21 7.43 0.35 -0.86
C GLY A 21 7.23 -0.03 -2.33
N LYS A 22 6.45 0.74 -3.09
CA LYS A 22 6.28 0.54 -4.53
C LYS A 22 7.57 0.71 -5.33
N GLU A 23 8.41 1.70 -5.00
CA GLU A 23 9.71 1.89 -5.63
C GLU A 23 10.64 0.68 -5.40
N ILE A 24 10.67 0.15 -4.16
CA ILE A 24 11.43 -1.06 -3.84
C ILE A 24 10.90 -2.25 -4.64
N LEU A 25 9.60 -2.50 -4.63
CA LEU A 25 9.00 -3.61 -5.37
C LEU A 25 9.29 -3.49 -6.88
N ALA A 26 9.16 -2.30 -7.44
CA ALA A 26 9.46 -2.04 -8.85
C ALA A 26 10.94 -2.32 -9.19
N SER A 27 11.88 -2.01 -8.29
CA SER A 27 13.30 -2.30 -8.48
C SER A 27 13.61 -3.80 -8.56
N TYR A 28 12.75 -4.64 -8.01
CA TYR A 28 12.80 -6.10 -8.13
C TYR A 28 11.93 -6.65 -9.27
N GLY A 29 11.46 -5.81 -10.19
CA GLY A 29 10.66 -6.22 -11.34
C GLY A 29 9.19 -6.54 -11.03
N VAL A 30 8.71 -6.23 -9.84
CA VAL A 30 7.29 -6.40 -9.50
C VAL A 30 6.48 -5.33 -10.22
N ARG A 31 5.41 -5.74 -10.90
CA ARG A 31 4.49 -4.82 -11.57
C ARG A 31 3.67 -4.08 -10.51
N VAL A 32 3.87 -2.77 -10.43
CA VAL A 32 3.16 -1.90 -9.49
C VAL A 32 2.38 -0.82 -10.22
N GLN A 33 1.29 -0.35 -9.64
CA GLN A 33 0.56 0.82 -10.09
C GLN A 33 1.49 2.04 -10.09
N ARG A 34 1.62 2.72 -11.21
CA ARG A 34 2.46 3.92 -11.35
C ARG A 34 1.89 5.06 -10.51
N GLY A 35 2.76 5.78 -9.83
CA GLY A 35 2.37 6.94 -9.01
C GLY A 35 3.52 7.89 -8.76
N ILE A 36 3.19 9.15 -8.51
CA ILE A 36 4.14 10.24 -8.29
C ILE A 36 3.73 11.00 -7.03
N VAL A 37 4.68 11.25 -6.13
CA VAL A 37 4.45 11.99 -4.88
C VAL A 37 4.34 13.48 -5.14
N ALA A 38 3.43 14.14 -4.42
CA ALA A 38 3.24 15.58 -4.43
C ALA A 38 3.08 16.11 -3.00
N ASN A 39 3.69 17.26 -2.71
CA ASN A 39 3.66 17.88 -1.38
C ASN A 39 2.67 19.06 -1.32
N ASN A 40 2.15 19.47 -2.45
CA ASN A 40 1.16 20.55 -2.59
C ASN A 40 0.28 20.32 -3.83
N PRO A 41 -0.85 21.03 -4.00
CA PRO A 41 -1.76 20.82 -5.12
C PRO A 41 -1.14 21.14 -6.50
N VAL A 42 -0.20 22.07 -6.59
CA VAL A 42 0.48 22.40 -7.85
C VAL A 42 1.33 21.23 -8.33
N GLU A 43 2.10 20.63 -7.41
CA GLU A 43 2.87 19.41 -7.68
C GLU A 43 1.94 18.23 -8.02
N ALA A 44 0.76 18.12 -7.37
CA ALA A 44 -0.20 17.08 -7.64
C ALA A 44 -0.73 17.13 -9.09
N VAL A 45 -1.04 18.32 -9.59
CA VAL A 45 -1.45 18.52 -10.99
C VAL A 45 -0.30 18.20 -11.95
N ALA A 46 0.92 18.63 -11.64
CA ALA A 46 2.10 18.29 -12.45
C ALA A 46 2.32 16.79 -12.52
N ALA A 47 2.20 16.09 -11.38
CA ALA A 47 2.27 14.64 -11.28
C ALA A 47 1.18 13.94 -12.11
N ALA A 48 -0.05 14.42 -12.06
CA ALA A 48 -1.17 13.89 -12.85
C ALA A 48 -0.90 14.03 -14.37
N LYS A 49 -0.44 15.20 -14.82
CA LYS A 49 -0.07 15.42 -16.24
C LYS A 49 1.05 14.49 -16.69
N GLN A 50 2.07 14.31 -15.85
CA GLN A 50 3.16 13.39 -16.13
C GLN A 50 2.66 11.95 -16.24
N LEU A 51 1.79 11.49 -15.31
CA LEU A 51 1.17 10.16 -15.35
C LEU A 51 0.36 9.95 -16.63
N THR A 52 -0.41 10.96 -17.08
CA THR A 52 -1.11 10.89 -18.38
C THR A 52 -0.13 10.64 -19.53
N THR A 53 1.00 11.35 -19.55
CA THR A 53 2.01 11.19 -20.58
C THR A 53 2.68 9.82 -20.55
N GLU A 54 2.98 9.31 -19.35
CA GLU A 54 3.69 8.03 -19.15
C GLU A 54 2.79 6.80 -19.36
N THR A 55 1.51 6.89 -18.99
CA THR A 55 0.63 5.71 -18.88
C THR A 55 -0.65 5.78 -19.70
N GLY A 56 -0.97 6.96 -20.26
CA GLY A 56 -2.24 7.20 -20.96
C GLY A 56 -3.45 7.33 -20.03
N THR A 57 -3.25 7.30 -18.71
CA THR A 57 -4.38 7.43 -17.77
C THR A 57 -5.06 8.80 -17.88
N SER A 58 -6.39 8.81 -17.78
CA SER A 58 -7.20 10.03 -17.71
C SER A 58 -7.85 10.22 -16.33
N TRP A 59 -7.80 9.19 -15.48
CA TRP A 59 -8.30 9.21 -14.11
C TRP A 59 -7.16 8.96 -13.16
N TYR A 60 -7.26 9.54 -11.96
CA TYR A 60 -6.20 9.52 -10.97
C TYR A 60 -6.75 9.14 -9.61
N VAL A 61 -5.94 8.47 -8.80
CA VAL A 61 -6.25 8.23 -7.39
C VAL A 61 -5.33 9.07 -6.54
N VAL A 62 -5.91 9.98 -5.76
CA VAL A 62 -5.18 10.83 -4.79
C VAL A 62 -5.16 10.10 -3.46
N LYS A 63 -3.96 9.73 -2.99
CA LYS A 63 -3.78 8.86 -1.81
C LYS A 63 -2.91 9.55 -0.76
N ALA A 64 -3.48 9.86 0.40
CA ALA A 64 -2.73 10.36 1.55
C ALA A 64 -1.53 9.46 1.87
N GLN A 65 -0.38 10.03 2.16
CA GLN A 65 0.81 9.29 2.57
C GLN A 65 1.07 9.48 4.06
N ILE A 66 0.54 8.57 4.87
CA ILE A 66 0.79 8.44 6.30
C ILE A 66 1.23 7.01 6.64
N HIS A 67 1.86 6.82 7.78
CA HIS A 67 2.22 5.50 8.29
C HIS A 67 1.03 4.88 9.04
N ALA A 68 -0.02 4.55 8.30
CA ALA A 68 -1.19 3.81 8.79
C ALA A 68 -1.96 3.19 7.61
N GLY A 69 -2.58 2.04 7.84
CA GLY A 69 -3.57 1.44 6.96
C GLY A 69 -4.95 2.06 7.13
N GLY A 70 -5.96 1.56 6.38
CA GLY A 70 -7.35 2.03 6.49
C GLY A 70 -7.59 3.46 5.97
N ARG A 71 -6.66 4.04 5.20
CA ARG A 71 -6.73 5.43 4.71
C ARG A 71 -7.97 5.71 3.86
N GLY A 72 -8.47 4.71 3.14
CA GLY A 72 -9.70 4.83 2.34
C GLY A 72 -10.93 5.09 3.23
N LYS A 73 -11.09 4.32 4.30
CA LYS A 73 -12.18 4.48 5.28
C LYS A 73 -12.11 5.85 5.98
N GLY A 74 -10.91 6.39 6.20
CA GLY A 74 -10.71 7.74 6.77
C GLY A 74 -10.84 8.89 5.76
N GLY A 75 -11.17 8.63 4.49
CA GLY A 75 -11.29 9.68 3.46
C GLY A 75 -9.97 10.15 2.85
N GLY A 76 -8.86 9.46 3.15
CA GLY A 76 -7.53 9.76 2.64
C GLY A 76 -7.22 9.17 1.27
N VAL A 77 -8.18 8.53 0.60
CA VAL A 77 -8.06 8.00 -0.76
C VAL A 77 -9.29 8.41 -1.55
N LYS A 78 -9.11 9.15 -2.64
CA LYS A 78 -10.19 9.64 -3.48
C LYS A 78 -9.84 9.54 -4.96
N LEU A 79 -10.86 9.24 -5.78
CA LEU A 79 -10.75 9.22 -7.24
C LEU A 79 -10.95 10.62 -7.80
N ALA A 80 -10.07 11.04 -8.70
CA ALA A 80 -10.15 12.27 -9.47
C ALA A 80 -10.28 11.93 -10.97
N LYS A 81 -11.30 12.46 -11.64
CA LYS A 81 -11.61 12.18 -13.04
C LYS A 81 -11.03 13.22 -14.01
N ASN A 82 -10.44 14.28 -13.48
CA ASN A 82 -9.79 15.36 -14.24
C ASN A 82 -8.81 16.12 -13.35
N LEU A 83 -8.06 17.05 -13.93
CA LEU A 83 -7.03 17.83 -13.24
C LEU A 83 -7.60 18.80 -12.19
N ASP A 84 -8.81 19.35 -12.41
CA ASP A 84 -9.44 20.25 -11.46
C ASP A 84 -9.78 19.49 -10.17
N GLN A 85 -10.31 18.26 -10.29
CA GLN A 85 -10.54 17.38 -9.16
C GLN A 85 -9.24 16.94 -8.47
N VAL A 86 -8.14 16.77 -9.20
CA VAL A 86 -6.83 16.51 -8.56
C VAL A 86 -6.44 17.68 -7.68
N THR A 87 -6.63 18.91 -8.12
CA THR A 87 -6.37 20.13 -7.32
C THR A 87 -7.22 20.13 -6.06
N GLU A 88 -8.55 20.09 -6.23
CA GLU A 88 -9.54 20.16 -5.14
C GLU A 88 -9.31 19.07 -4.08
N ILE A 89 -9.14 17.83 -4.51
CA ILE A 89 -8.93 16.68 -3.62
C ILE A 89 -7.58 16.81 -2.90
N SER A 90 -6.53 17.27 -3.58
CA SER A 90 -5.22 17.46 -2.96
C SER A 90 -5.24 18.56 -1.90
N GLU A 91 -5.99 19.65 -2.13
CA GLU A 91 -6.22 20.72 -1.14
C GLU A 91 -6.97 20.21 0.08
N GLN A 92 -7.95 19.30 -0.09
CA GLN A 92 -8.69 18.71 1.01
C GLN A 92 -7.85 17.73 1.83
N ILE A 93 -6.98 16.95 1.18
CA ILE A 93 -6.24 15.87 1.83
C ILE A 93 -4.94 16.37 2.47
N ILE A 94 -4.19 17.26 1.81
CA ILE A 94 -2.94 17.79 2.37
C ILE A 94 -3.29 18.73 3.54
N GLY A 95 -2.70 18.46 4.70
CA GLY A 95 -2.96 19.19 5.95
C GLY A 95 -4.10 18.62 6.80
N MET A 96 -4.93 17.69 6.28
CA MET A 96 -5.97 17.08 7.08
C MET A 96 -5.40 16.21 8.21
N GLN A 97 -6.13 16.09 9.31
CA GLN A 97 -5.91 15.09 10.35
C GLN A 97 -6.64 13.80 9.93
N LEU A 98 -5.89 12.83 9.42
CA LEU A 98 -6.46 11.58 8.94
C LEU A 98 -6.57 10.58 10.09
N ILE A 99 -7.80 10.20 10.42
CA ILE A 99 -8.12 9.19 11.42
C ILE A 99 -8.45 7.88 10.71
N THR A 100 -7.80 6.82 11.13
CA THR A 100 -8.02 5.44 10.64
C THR A 100 -8.03 4.48 11.83
N PRO A 101 -8.46 3.22 11.67
CA PRO A 101 -8.36 2.23 12.74
C PRO A 101 -6.94 2.02 13.28
N GLN A 102 -5.92 2.37 12.50
CA GLN A 102 -4.50 2.19 12.86
C GLN A 102 -3.80 3.49 13.29
N THR A 103 -4.51 4.62 13.39
CA THR A 103 -3.97 5.86 13.93
C THR A 103 -4.37 6.06 15.39
N PRO A 104 -3.64 6.88 16.16
CA PRO A 104 -4.14 7.35 17.44
C PRO A 104 -5.42 8.19 17.23
N PRO A 105 -6.22 8.41 18.31
CA PRO A 105 -7.50 9.13 18.22
C PRO A 105 -7.41 10.54 17.63
N GLU A 106 -6.29 11.23 17.84
CA GLU A 106 -6.00 12.55 17.26
C GLU A 106 -5.67 12.50 15.76
N GLY A 107 -5.51 11.29 15.20
CA GLY A 107 -5.14 11.10 13.81
C GLY A 107 -3.67 11.38 13.50
N LYS A 108 -3.36 11.43 12.22
CA LYS A 108 -2.05 11.83 11.70
C LYS A 108 -2.21 12.89 10.63
N THR A 109 -1.39 13.96 10.73
CA THR A 109 -1.39 15.02 9.71
C THR A 109 -0.85 14.48 8.39
N VAL A 110 -1.57 14.74 7.32
CA VAL A 110 -1.15 14.38 5.96
C VAL A 110 -0.27 15.48 5.39
N HIS A 111 1.02 15.18 5.16
CA HIS A 111 1.98 16.16 4.63
C HIS A 111 2.18 16.04 3.11
N LYS A 112 1.79 14.93 2.51
CA LYS A 112 1.96 14.65 1.08
C LYS A 112 0.93 13.64 0.58
N VAL A 113 0.71 13.65 -0.71
CA VAL A 113 -0.15 12.69 -1.40
C VAL A 113 0.65 11.93 -2.45
N LEU A 114 0.20 10.72 -2.78
CA LEU A 114 0.61 9.97 -3.95
C LEU A 114 -0.50 10.14 -5.00
N ILE A 115 -0.17 10.71 -6.14
CA ILE A 115 -1.03 10.72 -7.31
C ILE A 115 -0.73 9.45 -8.07
N ALA A 116 -1.69 8.54 -8.16
CA ALA A 116 -1.53 7.25 -8.83
C ALA A 116 -2.44 7.16 -10.05
N GLN A 117 -1.99 6.43 -11.07
CA GLN A 117 -2.87 6.09 -12.20
C GLN A 117 -4.07 5.29 -11.70
N ASP A 118 -5.21 5.42 -12.35
CA ASP A 118 -6.30 4.47 -12.16
C ASP A 118 -5.88 3.11 -12.74
N ALA A 119 -5.97 2.06 -11.91
CA ALA A 119 -5.60 0.71 -12.30
C ALA A 119 -6.82 -0.14 -12.68
N TYR A 120 -7.99 0.48 -12.77
CA TYR A 120 -9.20 -0.20 -13.17
C TYR A 120 -9.20 -0.42 -14.68
N TYR A 121 -9.12 -1.68 -15.09
CA TYR A 121 -9.19 -2.08 -16.49
C TYR A 121 -10.56 -2.65 -16.79
N PRO A 122 -11.45 -1.94 -17.49
CA PRO A 122 -12.69 -2.53 -17.98
C PRO A 122 -12.35 -3.61 -19.01
N GLY A 123 -12.84 -4.82 -18.78
CA GLY A 123 -12.67 -5.98 -19.63
C GLY A 123 -14.01 -6.68 -19.87
N GLU A 124 -13.97 -7.82 -20.56
CA GLU A 124 -15.16 -8.66 -20.77
C GLU A 124 -15.61 -9.38 -19.48
N SER A 125 -14.70 -9.53 -18.52
CA SER A 125 -14.96 -10.17 -17.23
C SER A 125 -15.05 -9.11 -16.12
N GLU A 126 -15.81 -9.43 -15.07
CA GLU A 126 -15.80 -8.65 -13.84
C GLU A 126 -14.39 -8.60 -13.25
N THR A 127 -14.02 -7.45 -12.71
CA THR A 127 -12.74 -7.30 -12.01
C THR A 127 -12.81 -7.95 -10.63
N SER A 128 -11.78 -8.71 -10.28
CA SER A 128 -11.62 -9.29 -8.95
C SER A 128 -10.42 -8.67 -8.24
N GLU A 129 -10.56 -8.40 -6.96
CA GLU A 129 -9.47 -7.95 -6.10
C GLU A 129 -9.08 -9.09 -5.17
N PHE A 130 -7.77 -9.28 -5.00
CA PHE A 130 -7.20 -10.27 -4.10
C PHE A 130 -6.34 -9.59 -3.06
N TYR A 131 -6.30 -10.15 -1.86
CA TYR A 131 -5.33 -9.76 -0.85
C TYR A 131 -4.08 -10.63 -0.96
N VAL A 132 -2.90 -10.03 -1.03
CA VAL A 132 -1.62 -10.75 -0.98
C VAL A 132 -0.63 -9.94 -0.15
N SER A 133 0.00 -10.59 0.82
CA SER A 133 1.07 -9.99 1.61
C SER A 133 2.23 -10.95 1.80
N VAL A 134 3.44 -10.40 1.94
CA VAL A 134 4.64 -11.15 2.30
C VAL A 134 5.09 -10.70 3.68
N LEU A 135 5.13 -11.63 4.62
CA LEU A 135 5.35 -11.40 6.03
C LEU A 135 6.55 -12.22 6.53
N LEU A 136 7.18 -11.75 7.58
CA LEU A 136 8.13 -12.55 8.34
C LEU A 136 7.39 -13.28 9.47
N ASN A 137 7.34 -14.61 9.41
CA ASN A 137 6.93 -15.42 10.55
C ASN A 137 8.08 -15.45 11.57
N ARG A 138 7.95 -14.66 12.63
CA ARG A 138 8.99 -14.51 13.65
C ARG A 138 9.17 -15.76 14.53
N ALA A 139 8.16 -16.62 14.59
CA ALA A 139 8.25 -17.87 15.36
C ALA A 139 9.13 -18.91 14.67
N THR A 140 9.06 -18.97 13.33
CA THR A 140 9.83 -19.95 12.53
C THR A 140 11.04 -19.33 11.83
N GLY A 141 11.16 -17.99 11.81
CA GLY A 141 12.21 -17.26 11.07
C GLY A 141 12.07 -17.37 9.56
N ARG A 142 10.91 -17.78 9.05
CA ARG A 142 10.64 -17.96 7.61
C ARG A 142 9.80 -16.84 7.04
N ASN A 143 9.93 -16.61 5.76
CA ASN A 143 8.99 -15.79 5.04
C ASN A 143 7.64 -16.51 4.91
N MET A 144 6.56 -15.77 4.89
CA MET A 144 5.20 -16.30 4.74
C MET A 144 4.44 -15.44 3.74
N ILE A 145 3.79 -16.08 2.78
CA ILE A 145 2.80 -15.42 1.92
C ILE A 145 1.44 -15.66 2.56
N MET A 146 0.73 -14.57 2.87
CA MET A 146 -0.67 -14.61 3.28
C MET A 146 -1.51 -14.06 2.14
N TYR A 147 -2.61 -14.74 1.80
CA TYR A 147 -3.45 -14.37 0.67
C TYR A 147 -4.91 -14.74 0.90
N SER A 148 -5.82 -14.02 0.24
CA SER A 148 -7.25 -14.21 0.33
C SER A 148 -7.94 -13.79 -0.97
N THR A 149 -9.08 -14.41 -1.28
CA THR A 149 -10.00 -13.97 -2.33
C THR A 149 -10.73 -12.67 -1.96
N GLU A 150 -10.73 -12.30 -0.67
CA GLU A 150 -11.35 -11.08 -0.15
C GLU A 150 -10.39 -9.90 -0.28
N GLY A 151 -10.26 -9.35 -1.49
CA GLY A 151 -9.51 -8.12 -1.75
C GLY A 151 -10.34 -6.86 -1.48
N GLY A 152 -9.66 -5.71 -1.42
CA GLY A 152 -10.32 -4.42 -1.18
C GLY A 152 -10.87 -4.22 0.25
N MET A 153 -10.79 -5.23 1.11
CA MET A 153 -11.20 -5.21 2.51
C MET A 153 -10.00 -5.16 3.45
N ASP A 154 -10.24 -4.77 4.71
CA ASP A 154 -9.21 -4.90 5.75
C ASP A 154 -9.06 -6.38 6.12
N ILE A 155 -7.84 -6.89 6.10
CA ILE A 155 -7.58 -8.32 6.38
C ILE A 155 -7.97 -8.71 7.81
N GLU A 156 -7.97 -7.77 8.73
CA GLU A 156 -8.44 -7.96 10.11
C GLU A 156 -9.96 -8.26 10.14
N GLU A 157 -10.74 -7.61 9.29
CA GLU A 157 -12.17 -7.83 9.14
C GLU A 157 -12.45 -9.21 8.51
N VAL A 158 -11.64 -9.61 7.51
CA VAL A 158 -11.68 -10.96 6.94
C VAL A 158 -11.33 -12.01 7.98
N ALA A 159 -10.32 -11.75 8.83
CA ALA A 159 -9.91 -12.66 9.90
C ALA A 159 -11.01 -12.86 10.97
N GLU A 160 -11.82 -11.84 11.22
CA GLU A 160 -12.93 -11.90 12.19
C GLU A 160 -14.14 -12.65 11.63
N HIS A 161 -14.52 -12.36 10.37
CA HIS A 161 -15.79 -12.83 9.80
C HIS A 161 -15.65 -14.09 8.93
N THR A 162 -14.57 -14.19 8.17
CA THR A 162 -14.34 -15.26 7.20
C THR A 162 -12.90 -15.83 7.28
N PRO A 163 -12.42 -16.26 8.46
CA PRO A 163 -11.02 -16.68 8.64
C PRO A 163 -10.62 -17.87 7.74
N HIS A 164 -11.57 -18.65 7.27
CA HIS A 164 -11.34 -19.79 6.37
C HIS A 164 -10.95 -19.35 4.94
N LEU A 165 -11.13 -18.08 4.59
CA LEU A 165 -10.69 -17.50 3.32
C LEU A 165 -9.29 -16.90 3.39
N ILE A 166 -8.63 -16.96 4.56
CA ILE A 166 -7.23 -16.56 4.70
C ILE A 166 -6.34 -17.79 4.59
N PHE A 167 -5.51 -17.78 3.58
CA PHE A 167 -4.54 -18.85 3.32
C PHE A 167 -3.13 -18.35 3.64
N THR A 168 -2.28 -19.27 4.07
CA THR A 168 -0.87 -18.98 4.32
C THR A 168 0.02 -20.05 3.69
N GLU A 169 1.19 -19.63 3.20
CA GLU A 169 2.21 -20.49 2.67
C GLU A 169 3.58 -20.07 3.22
N GLU A 170 4.24 -20.94 3.99
CA GLU A 170 5.59 -20.67 4.47
C GLU A 170 6.62 -20.92 3.39
N ILE A 171 7.54 -19.97 3.25
CA ILE A 171 8.59 -19.97 2.23
C ILE A 171 9.93 -20.08 2.95
N ASP A 172 10.66 -21.14 2.68
CA ASP A 172 12.02 -21.28 3.17
C ASP A 172 12.94 -20.29 2.45
N PRO A 173 13.63 -19.39 3.18
CA PRO A 173 14.46 -18.36 2.56
C PRO A 173 15.65 -18.93 1.77
N ALA A 174 16.08 -20.18 2.05
CA ALA A 174 17.15 -20.83 1.31
C ALA A 174 16.73 -21.25 -0.10
N TYR A 175 15.46 -21.59 -0.30
CA TYR A 175 14.95 -22.09 -1.59
C TYR A 175 14.01 -21.13 -2.29
N GLY A 176 13.44 -20.15 -1.57
CA GLY A 176 12.45 -19.22 -2.10
C GLY A 176 11.11 -19.90 -2.42
N LEU A 177 10.22 -19.18 -3.09
CA LEU A 177 8.91 -19.68 -3.53
C LEU A 177 9.08 -20.78 -4.58
N GLN A 178 8.58 -21.98 -4.29
CA GLN A 178 8.64 -23.13 -5.18
C GLN A 178 7.44 -23.17 -6.13
N GLY A 179 7.62 -23.76 -7.32
CA GLY A 179 6.58 -23.81 -8.34
C GLY A 179 5.28 -24.50 -7.89
N PHE A 180 5.34 -25.50 -7.00
CA PHE A 180 4.15 -26.12 -6.45
C PHE A 180 3.39 -25.20 -5.48
N GLN A 181 4.12 -24.40 -4.69
CA GLN A 181 3.53 -23.40 -3.78
C GLN A 181 2.84 -22.30 -4.60
N ALA A 182 3.48 -21.80 -5.65
CA ALA A 182 2.89 -20.80 -6.54
C ALA A 182 1.59 -21.32 -7.18
N ARG A 183 1.58 -22.58 -7.64
CA ARG A 183 0.35 -23.20 -8.16
C ARG A 183 -0.74 -23.35 -7.11
N LYS A 184 -0.39 -23.77 -5.88
CA LYS A 184 -1.34 -23.86 -4.76
C LYS A 184 -1.97 -22.50 -4.45
N ILE A 185 -1.17 -21.43 -4.42
CA ILE A 185 -1.67 -20.06 -4.23
C ILE A 185 -2.65 -19.70 -5.35
N ALA A 186 -2.25 -19.92 -6.61
CA ALA A 186 -3.08 -19.59 -7.77
C ALA A 186 -4.40 -20.36 -7.84
N PHE A 187 -4.45 -21.59 -7.32
CA PHE A 187 -5.69 -22.38 -7.29
C PHE A 187 -6.63 -22.02 -6.14
N ASN A 188 -6.11 -21.36 -5.10
CA ASN A 188 -6.92 -20.88 -3.98
C ASN A 188 -7.45 -19.45 -4.20
N LEU A 189 -6.90 -18.71 -5.16
CA LEU A 189 -7.35 -17.40 -5.62
C LEU A 189 -8.24 -17.50 -6.87
#